data_c8b4724f8bb40a687cc7c2052bbe175c
#
_entry.id   c8b4724f8bb40a687cc7c2052bbe175c
#
_cell.length_a   1.000
_cell.length_b   1.000
_cell.length_c   1.000
_cell.angle_alpha   90.00
_cell.angle_beta   90.00
_cell.angle_gamma   90.00
#
_symmetry.space_group_name_H-M   'P 1'
#
loop_
_entity.id
_entity.type
_entity.pdbx_description
1 polymer ?
#
loop_
_entity_poly.entity_id
_entity_poly.type
_entity_poly.pdbx_seq_one_letter_code
_entity_poly.pdbx_strand_id
1 'polypeptide(L)'
;DTSKAPLNQQAPEFLSNSKVQQIKYLSTLSAATDQEIIDGLNKFIEAYGHWISIKKASVEENDFKENEKEVAFNELTKCSADYERLKHNLETYLIVGSDNLKKFRLMNTSMFIQMWHGKYAGKDEIKQKMDDASFNGFNADFYKSCNDDIFQTGISSGWRAFQLAFILLNLDGILDDTPDNLNRNELVDLVWFPTGGGKTEAYLGLISLTILHRRMQHKERGGGTAAIMRYTLRLLTLQQFQRASK
;
A
#
# COMPACT_ATOMS: atom_id res chain seq x y z
N ASP A 1 -22.83 -22.65 6.28
CA ASP A 1 -23.76 -21.52 6.11
C ASP A 1 -23.00 -20.22 6.38
N THR A 2 -22.35 -19.69 5.33
CA THR A 2 -21.51 -18.48 5.39
C THR A 2 -22.34 -17.18 5.32
N SER A 3 -23.68 -17.28 5.39
CA SER A 3 -24.59 -16.13 5.30
C SER A 3 -24.76 -15.34 6.58
N LYS A 4 -24.12 -15.76 7.68
CA LYS A 4 -24.14 -15.05 8.96
C LYS A 4 -22.73 -14.74 9.45
N ALA A 5 -22.03 -13.91 8.72
CA ALA A 5 -20.86 -13.26 9.27
C ALA A 5 -21.23 -11.84 9.74
N PRO A 6 -21.50 -11.64 11.04
CA PRO A 6 -21.68 -10.29 11.58
C PRO A 6 -20.39 -9.48 11.66
N LEU A 7 -19.28 -10.02 11.17
CA LEU A 7 -17.95 -9.41 11.22
C LEU A 7 -17.75 -8.25 10.24
N ASN A 8 -18.73 -7.95 9.39
CA ASN A 8 -18.59 -6.89 8.38
C ASN A 8 -19.20 -5.54 8.81
N GLN A 9 -19.67 -5.45 10.04
CA GLN A 9 -20.18 -4.21 10.59
C GLN A 9 -19.07 -3.52 11.38
N GLN A 10 -18.65 -2.37 10.83
CA GLN A 10 -17.77 -1.38 11.46
C GLN A 10 -16.26 -1.69 11.38
N ALA A 11 -15.71 -1.76 10.16
CA ALA A 11 -14.39 -1.15 10.02
C ALA A 11 -14.53 0.31 10.51
N PRO A 12 -13.64 0.81 11.40
CA PRO A 12 -13.72 2.18 11.88
C PRO A 12 -13.90 3.11 10.69
N GLU A 13 -14.80 4.08 10.75
CA GLU A 13 -15.10 5.05 9.69
C GLU A 13 -13.82 5.72 9.16
N PHE A 14 -12.80 5.83 10.02
CA PHE A 14 -11.45 6.28 9.71
C PHE A 14 -10.72 5.39 8.68
N LEU A 15 -10.97 4.07 8.65
CA LEU A 15 -10.34 3.15 7.68
C LEU A 15 -11.02 3.18 6.30
N SER A 16 -12.18 3.83 6.17
CA SER A 16 -12.93 3.84 4.92
C SER A 16 -12.66 5.03 4.00
N ASN A 17 -12.16 6.19 4.53
CA ASN A 17 -11.98 7.43 3.75
C ASN A 17 -10.86 8.35 4.30
N SER A 18 -9.83 7.81 4.87
CA SER A 18 -8.72 8.60 5.41
C SER A 18 -7.87 9.22 4.29
N LYS A 19 -7.42 10.47 4.48
CA LYS A 19 -6.51 11.15 3.53
C LYS A 19 -5.26 10.33 3.22
N VAL A 20 -4.73 9.58 4.18
CA VAL A 20 -3.54 8.74 3.99
C VAL A 20 -3.79 7.52 3.10
N GLN A 21 -5.04 7.19 2.80
CA GLN A 21 -5.36 6.19 1.79
C GLN A 21 -5.31 6.77 0.37
N GLN A 22 -5.34 8.08 0.20
CA GLN A 22 -5.21 8.72 -1.10
C GLN A 22 -3.75 8.67 -1.56
N ILE A 23 -3.50 7.96 -2.66
CA ILE A 23 -2.14 7.76 -3.20
C ILE A 23 -1.48 9.11 -3.50
N LYS A 24 -2.21 10.06 -4.08
CA LYS A 24 -1.68 11.40 -4.37
C LYS A 24 -1.28 12.14 -3.09
N TYR A 25 -2.07 12.02 -2.01
CA TYR A 25 -1.73 12.64 -0.73
C TYR A 25 -0.39 12.14 -0.18
N LEU A 26 -0.12 10.85 -0.29
CA LEU A 26 1.14 10.22 0.14
C LEU A 26 2.31 10.50 -0.82
N SER A 27 2.05 11.00 -2.02
CA SER A 27 3.06 11.19 -3.06
C SER A 27 3.87 12.48 -2.88
N THR A 28 4.93 12.63 -3.68
CA THR A 28 5.71 13.88 -3.80
C THR A 28 4.95 14.97 -4.57
N LEU A 29 3.80 14.66 -5.15
CA LEU A 29 2.94 15.61 -5.87
C LEU A 29 2.00 16.36 -4.92
N SER A 30 1.89 15.91 -3.69
CA SER A 30 1.08 16.52 -2.63
C SER A 30 1.82 17.68 -1.98
N ALA A 31 1.05 18.71 -1.55
CA ALA A 31 1.53 19.77 -0.67
C ALA A 31 1.67 19.33 0.79
N ALA A 32 1.24 18.11 1.15
CA ALA A 32 1.37 17.58 2.50
C ALA A 32 2.83 17.50 2.93
N THR A 33 3.10 18.00 4.12
CA THR A 33 4.41 17.88 4.77
C THR A 33 4.70 16.43 5.18
N ASP A 34 5.95 16.09 5.37
CA ASP A 34 6.36 14.78 5.86
C ASP A 34 5.73 14.48 7.23
N GLN A 35 5.63 15.48 8.11
CA GLN A 35 5.01 15.34 9.42
C GLN A 35 3.52 15.00 9.31
N GLU A 36 2.77 15.70 8.46
CA GLU A 36 1.34 15.41 8.24
C GLU A 36 1.11 14.00 7.71
N ILE A 37 2.01 13.50 6.85
CA ILE A 37 1.94 12.13 6.34
C ILE A 37 2.19 11.13 7.46
N ILE A 38 3.23 11.31 8.26
CA ILE A 38 3.56 10.42 9.38
C ILE A 38 2.44 10.42 10.43
N ASP A 39 1.92 11.59 10.80
CA ASP A 39 0.79 11.70 11.74
C ASP A 39 -0.46 10.98 11.22
N GLY A 40 -0.71 11.09 9.92
CA GLY A 40 -1.81 10.40 9.28
C GLY A 40 -1.64 8.87 9.26
N LEU A 41 -0.43 8.37 8.97
CA LEU A 41 -0.11 6.96 9.00
C LEU A 41 -0.18 6.41 10.44
N ASN A 42 0.29 7.16 11.44
CA ASN A 42 0.12 6.80 12.85
C ASN A 42 -1.36 6.64 13.22
N LYS A 43 -2.21 7.61 12.86
CA LYS A 43 -3.66 7.52 13.11
C LYS A 43 -4.30 6.32 12.42
N PHE A 44 -3.83 5.97 11.22
CA PHE A 44 -4.30 4.79 10.50
C PHE A 44 -3.95 3.50 11.26
N ILE A 45 -2.73 3.39 11.78
CA ILE A 45 -2.26 2.23 12.55
C ILE A 45 -2.99 2.16 13.91
N GLU A 46 -3.13 3.28 14.62
CA GLU A 46 -3.84 3.34 15.91
C GLU A 46 -5.32 2.96 15.77
N ALA A 47 -5.97 3.32 14.65
CA ALA A 47 -7.34 2.88 14.38
C ALA A 47 -7.45 1.36 14.23
N TYR A 48 -6.43 0.70 13.68
CA TYR A 48 -6.36 -0.76 13.62
C TYR A 48 -6.19 -1.37 15.03
N GLY A 49 -5.30 -0.81 15.85
CA GLY A 49 -5.13 -1.23 17.23
C GLY A 49 -6.42 -1.09 18.06
N HIS A 50 -7.15 0.01 17.88
CA HIS A 50 -8.44 0.22 18.52
C HIS A 50 -9.49 -0.81 18.06
N TRP A 51 -9.52 -1.11 16.76
CA TRP A 51 -10.40 -2.16 16.23
C TRP A 51 -10.09 -3.53 16.86
N ILE A 52 -8.81 -3.89 17.05
CA ILE A 52 -8.42 -5.13 17.72
C ILE A 52 -8.95 -5.17 19.15
N SER A 53 -8.83 -4.05 19.90
CA SER A 53 -9.35 -3.95 21.26
C SER A 53 -10.86 -4.14 21.35
N ILE A 54 -11.62 -3.52 20.43
CA ILE A 54 -13.08 -3.70 20.33
C ILE A 54 -13.42 -5.18 20.05
N LYS A 55 -12.68 -5.83 19.14
CA LYS A 55 -12.93 -7.24 18.81
C LYS A 55 -12.61 -8.17 19.97
N LYS A 56 -11.55 -7.92 20.74
CA LYS A 56 -11.22 -8.68 21.96
C LYS A 56 -12.36 -8.58 22.98
N ALA A 57 -12.83 -7.36 23.28
CA ALA A 57 -13.95 -7.14 24.19
C ALA A 57 -15.23 -7.85 23.69
N SER A 58 -15.53 -7.76 22.39
CA SER A 58 -16.67 -8.43 21.80
C SER A 58 -16.63 -9.95 21.90
N VAL A 59 -15.44 -10.57 21.85
CA VAL A 59 -15.29 -12.02 22.04
C VAL A 59 -15.54 -12.42 23.49
N GLU A 60 -15.14 -11.56 24.46
CA GLU A 60 -15.39 -11.80 25.89
C GLU A 60 -16.88 -11.67 26.27
N GLU A 61 -17.56 -10.66 25.71
CA GLU A 61 -18.94 -10.32 26.06
C GLU A 61 -20.00 -11.25 25.42
N ASN A 62 -19.67 -11.86 24.28
CA ASN A 62 -20.61 -12.71 23.56
C ASN A 62 -20.55 -14.18 24.04
N ASP A 63 -21.70 -14.86 23.94
CA ASP A 63 -21.87 -16.27 24.36
C ASP A 63 -21.34 -17.23 23.27
N PHE A 64 -20.05 -17.12 22.97
CA PHE A 64 -19.36 -18.08 22.10
C PHE A 64 -18.99 -19.35 22.88
N LYS A 65 -18.92 -20.48 22.19
CA LYS A 65 -18.35 -21.71 22.77
C LYS A 65 -16.86 -21.50 23.06
N GLU A 66 -16.36 -22.23 24.05
CA GLU A 66 -14.95 -22.07 24.50
C GLU A 66 -13.94 -22.26 23.36
N ASN A 67 -14.15 -23.29 22.50
CA ASN A 67 -13.29 -23.51 21.34
C ASN A 67 -13.38 -22.39 20.30
N GLU A 68 -14.51 -21.71 20.16
CA GLU A 68 -14.67 -20.57 19.24
C GLU A 68 -13.95 -19.32 19.80
N LYS A 69 -14.04 -19.11 21.13
CA LYS A 69 -13.28 -18.05 21.81
C LYS A 69 -11.79 -18.25 21.66
N GLU A 70 -11.30 -19.47 21.87
CA GLU A 70 -9.87 -19.80 21.72
C GLU A 70 -9.37 -19.48 20.30
N VAL A 71 -10.10 -19.90 19.27
CA VAL A 71 -9.72 -19.60 17.87
C VAL A 71 -9.74 -18.09 17.62
N ALA A 72 -10.76 -17.38 18.09
CA ALA A 72 -10.86 -15.93 17.90
C ALA A 72 -9.72 -15.17 18.60
N PHE A 73 -9.36 -15.56 19.82
CA PHE A 73 -8.23 -14.95 20.54
C PHE A 73 -6.89 -15.25 19.89
N ASN A 74 -6.69 -16.45 19.34
CA ASN A 74 -5.49 -16.80 18.59
C ASN A 74 -5.33 -15.91 17.34
N GLU A 75 -6.43 -15.68 16.59
CA GLU A 75 -6.39 -14.79 15.42
C GLU A 75 -6.18 -13.31 15.84
N LEU A 76 -6.81 -12.84 16.90
CA LEU A 76 -6.60 -11.49 17.42
C LEU A 76 -5.20 -11.27 17.99
N THR A 77 -4.55 -12.33 18.47
CA THR A 77 -3.14 -12.29 18.87
C THR A 77 -2.23 -12.07 17.66
N LYS A 78 -2.49 -12.74 16.53
CA LYS A 78 -1.78 -12.48 15.27
C LYS A 78 -2.01 -11.04 14.78
N CYS A 79 -3.25 -10.57 14.82
CA CYS A 79 -3.56 -9.17 14.48
C CYS A 79 -2.82 -8.18 15.40
N SER A 80 -2.65 -8.51 16.69
CA SER A 80 -1.87 -7.67 17.61
C SER A 80 -0.39 -7.65 17.27
N ALA A 81 0.19 -8.77 16.85
CA ALA A 81 1.57 -8.84 16.38
C ALA A 81 1.77 -8.01 15.11
N ASP A 82 0.81 -8.06 14.18
CA ASP A 82 0.84 -7.22 12.96
C ASP A 82 0.74 -5.73 13.31
N TYR A 83 -0.08 -5.35 14.29
CA TYR A 83 -0.18 -3.97 14.76
C TYR A 83 1.15 -3.46 15.34
N GLU A 84 1.80 -4.24 16.19
CA GLU A 84 3.11 -3.87 16.73
C GLU A 84 4.18 -3.76 15.64
N ARG A 85 4.15 -4.65 14.65
CA ARG A 85 5.06 -4.59 13.51
C ARG A 85 4.81 -3.36 12.64
N LEU A 86 3.54 -2.98 12.41
CA LEU A 86 3.19 -1.75 11.70
C LEU A 86 3.75 -0.51 12.39
N LYS A 87 3.61 -0.42 13.72
CA LYS A 87 4.17 0.68 14.53
C LYS A 87 5.68 0.72 14.41
N HIS A 88 6.33 -0.40 14.68
CA HIS A 88 7.79 -0.52 14.59
C HIS A 88 8.30 -0.09 13.21
N ASN A 89 7.67 -0.57 12.14
CA ASN A 89 8.09 -0.26 10.78
C ASN A 89 7.91 1.23 10.44
N LEU A 90 6.81 1.85 10.89
CA LEU A 90 6.59 3.28 10.69
C LEU A 90 7.66 4.10 11.42
N GLU A 91 7.87 3.82 12.70
CA GLU A 91 8.79 4.55 13.57
C GLU A 91 10.26 4.36 13.15
N THR A 92 10.61 3.19 12.63
CA THR A 92 12.00 2.86 12.27
C THR A 92 12.36 3.32 10.87
N TYR A 93 11.47 3.13 9.89
CA TYR A 93 11.83 3.31 8.49
C TYR A 93 11.27 4.58 7.85
N LEU A 94 10.16 5.15 8.35
CA LEU A 94 9.55 6.35 7.76
C LEU A 94 9.73 7.59 8.65
N ILE A 95 10.97 7.96 8.88
CA ILE A 95 11.32 9.13 9.70
C ILE A 95 11.20 10.41 8.86
N VAL A 96 10.65 11.48 9.45
CA VAL A 96 10.52 12.79 8.81
C VAL A 96 11.87 13.26 8.26
N GLY A 97 11.89 13.64 6.97
CA GLY A 97 13.08 14.10 6.26
C GLY A 97 14.05 12.99 5.84
N SER A 98 13.75 11.71 6.14
CA SER A 98 14.62 10.60 5.76
C SER A 98 14.54 10.25 4.27
N ASP A 99 15.62 9.64 3.75
CA ASP A 99 15.61 9.09 2.40
C ASP A 99 14.57 7.97 2.23
N ASN A 100 14.28 7.21 3.27
CA ASN A 100 13.28 6.14 3.21
C ASN A 100 11.87 6.71 3.06
N LEU A 101 11.52 7.78 3.80
CA LEU A 101 10.25 8.48 3.61
C LEU A 101 10.16 9.08 2.19
N LYS A 102 11.24 9.64 1.67
CA LYS A 102 11.30 10.12 0.29
C LYS A 102 11.06 9.00 -0.73
N LYS A 103 11.66 7.82 -0.54
CA LYS A 103 11.43 6.63 -1.39
C LYS A 103 9.95 6.19 -1.31
N PHE A 104 9.36 6.16 -0.12
CA PHE A 104 7.94 5.85 0.08
C PHE A 104 7.03 6.85 -0.64
N ARG A 105 7.31 8.15 -0.56
CA ARG A 105 6.57 9.18 -1.30
C ARG A 105 6.75 9.05 -2.82
N LEU A 106 7.94 8.73 -3.30
CA LEU A 106 8.20 8.48 -4.73
C LEU A 106 7.50 7.21 -5.23
N MET A 107 7.41 6.16 -4.42
CA MET A 107 6.62 4.97 -4.73
C MET A 107 5.15 5.35 -4.93
N ASN A 108 4.58 6.14 -4.02
CA ASN A 108 3.21 6.64 -4.18
C ASN A 108 3.04 7.53 -5.42
N THR A 109 4.05 8.31 -5.78
CA THR A 109 4.07 9.07 -7.04
C THR A 109 3.99 8.15 -8.26
N SER A 110 4.82 7.11 -8.29
CA SER A 110 4.81 6.12 -9.38
C SER A 110 3.47 5.42 -9.50
N MET A 111 2.88 5.02 -8.37
CA MET A 111 1.56 4.38 -8.35
C MET A 111 0.44 5.32 -8.79
N PHE A 112 0.49 6.58 -8.40
CA PHE A 112 -0.46 7.59 -8.86
C PHE A 112 -0.40 7.76 -10.39
N ILE A 113 0.80 7.90 -10.95
CA ILE A 113 1.02 8.05 -12.38
C ILE A 113 0.55 6.80 -13.13
N GLN A 114 0.90 5.62 -12.66
CA GLN A 114 0.49 4.34 -13.25
C GLN A 114 -1.04 4.20 -13.30
N MET A 115 -1.73 4.53 -12.22
CA MET A 115 -3.20 4.49 -12.17
C MET A 115 -3.82 5.53 -13.10
N TRP A 116 -3.26 6.74 -13.14
CA TRP A 116 -3.68 7.81 -14.02
C TRP A 116 -3.57 7.41 -15.50
N HIS A 117 -2.41 6.89 -15.90
CA HIS A 117 -2.18 6.36 -17.24
C HIS A 117 -3.14 5.20 -17.57
N GLY A 118 -3.37 4.30 -16.60
CA GLY A 118 -4.34 3.21 -16.75
C GLY A 118 -5.74 3.67 -17.08
N LYS A 119 -6.18 4.79 -16.50
CA LYS A 119 -7.52 5.36 -16.69
C LYS A 119 -7.66 6.16 -17.97
N TYR A 120 -6.62 6.86 -18.39
CA TYR A 120 -6.69 7.84 -19.49
C TYR A 120 -6.02 7.39 -20.79
N ALA A 121 -5.33 6.26 -20.81
CA ALA A 121 -4.61 5.76 -21.99
C ALA A 121 -5.47 5.59 -23.26
N GLY A 122 -6.81 5.64 -23.14
CA GLY A 122 -7.75 5.55 -24.27
C GLY A 122 -8.45 6.85 -24.65
N LYS A 123 -8.10 8.01 -24.02
CA LYS A 123 -8.73 9.30 -24.32
C LYS A 123 -7.79 10.16 -25.17
N ASP A 124 -8.17 10.39 -26.43
CA ASP A 124 -7.33 11.10 -27.41
C ASP A 124 -6.92 12.50 -26.95
N GLU A 125 -7.80 13.26 -26.27
CA GLU A 125 -7.50 14.59 -25.72
C GLU A 125 -6.34 14.60 -24.73
N ILE A 126 -6.22 13.52 -23.94
CA ILE A 126 -5.17 13.41 -22.94
C ILE A 126 -3.90 12.90 -23.56
N LYS A 127 -3.99 11.99 -24.53
CA LYS A 127 -2.86 11.53 -25.30
C LYS A 127 -2.20 12.70 -26.04
N GLN A 128 -2.98 13.58 -26.63
CA GLN A 128 -2.47 14.78 -27.29
C GLN A 128 -1.76 15.72 -26.29
N LYS A 129 -2.32 15.94 -25.09
CA LYS A 129 -1.64 16.74 -24.05
C LYS A 129 -0.34 16.08 -23.54
N MET A 130 -0.28 14.75 -23.53
CA MET A 130 0.94 14.01 -23.19
C MET A 130 1.97 14.08 -24.32
N ASP A 131 1.54 14.02 -25.57
CA ASP A 131 2.40 14.14 -26.76
C ASP A 131 2.91 15.58 -26.94
N ASP A 132 2.06 16.59 -26.70
CA ASP A 132 2.41 18.02 -26.76
C ASP A 132 3.35 18.45 -25.61
N ALA A 133 3.31 17.79 -24.48
CA ALA A 133 4.19 18.04 -23.35
C ALA A 133 5.62 17.55 -23.61
N SER A 134 6.00 17.29 -24.88
CA SER A 134 7.33 16.81 -25.30
C SER A 134 8.03 16.03 -24.17
N PHE A 135 7.61 14.78 -24.01
CA PHE A 135 7.95 13.93 -22.86
C PHE A 135 9.44 13.55 -22.85
N ASN A 136 10.30 14.56 -22.83
CA ASN A 136 11.73 14.40 -22.60
C ASN A 136 12.04 14.26 -21.11
N GLY A 137 11.06 13.86 -20.29
CA GLY A 137 11.23 13.63 -18.87
C GLY A 137 9.94 13.74 -18.05
N PHE A 138 10.05 13.45 -16.76
CA PHE A 138 8.97 13.53 -15.81
C PHE A 138 8.52 14.97 -15.57
N ASN A 139 7.29 15.32 -15.97
CA ASN A 139 6.69 16.63 -15.71
C ASN A 139 5.84 16.62 -14.45
N ALA A 140 6.47 16.96 -13.32
CA ALA A 140 5.80 16.99 -12.02
C ALA A 140 4.61 17.97 -11.99
N ASP A 141 4.70 19.13 -12.66
CA ASP A 141 3.66 20.15 -12.61
C ASP A 141 2.40 19.73 -13.36
N PHE A 142 2.55 18.99 -14.45
CA PHE A 142 1.44 18.34 -15.11
C PHE A 142 0.66 17.42 -14.16
N TYR A 143 1.35 16.50 -13.48
CA TYR A 143 0.69 15.56 -12.56
C TYR A 143 0.17 16.21 -11.27
N LYS A 144 0.78 17.31 -10.80
CA LYS A 144 0.22 18.13 -9.71
C LYS A 144 -1.12 18.75 -10.09
N SER A 145 -1.25 19.20 -11.34
CA SER A 145 -2.47 19.83 -11.86
C SER A 145 -3.60 18.82 -12.13
N CYS A 146 -3.29 17.52 -12.23
CA CYS A 146 -4.30 16.47 -12.37
C CYS A 146 -5.16 16.44 -11.10
N ASN A 147 -6.42 16.91 -11.22
CA ASN A 147 -7.35 16.92 -10.11
C ASN A 147 -7.66 15.52 -9.61
N ASP A 148 -7.86 15.42 -8.29
CA ASP A 148 -8.35 14.19 -7.65
C ASP A 148 -9.80 13.87 -8.06
N ASP A 149 -10.51 14.83 -8.66
CA ASP A 149 -11.87 14.67 -9.23
C ASP A 149 -11.99 13.57 -10.30
N ILE A 150 -10.86 13.17 -10.87
CA ILE A 150 -10.74 11.97 -11.69
C ILE A 150 -11.29 10.73 -10.98
N PHE A 151 -11.38 10.77 -9.70
CA PHE A 151 -11.73 9.71 -8.78
C PHE A 151 -13.14 9.80 -8.19
N GLN A 152 -13.90 10.87 -8.47
CA GLN A 152 -15.32 11.01 -8.07
C GLN A 152 -16.24 9.99 -8.74
N THR A 153 -15.77 9.23 -9.73
CA THR A 153 -16.57 8.21 -10.43
C THR A 153 -16.56 6.84 -9.78
N GLY A 154 -16.42 6.73 -8.46
CA GLY A 154 -16.61 5.48 -7.71
C GLY A 154 -15.47 4.46 -7.76
N ILE A 155 -14.38 4.74 -8.47
CA ILE A 155 -13.16 3.94 -8.42
C ILE A 155 -12.20 4.64 -7.48
N SER A 156 -12.01 4.08 -6.28
CA SER A 156 -11.11 4.66 -5.28
C SER A 156 -9.69 4.78 -5.83
N SER A 157 -9.22 5.99 -5.93
CA SER A 157 -7.83 6.34 -6.27
C SER A 157 -6.88 6.19 -5.09
N GLY A 158 -7.34 5.51 -4.09
CA GLY A 158 -6.64 5.32 -2.85
C GLY A 158 -6.26 3.88 -2.62
N TRP A 159 -5.28 3.69 -1.75
CA TRP A 159 -5.01 2.40 -1.16
C TRP A 159 -6.22 1.92 -0.36
N ARG A 160 -6.65 0.69 -0.60
CA ARG A 160 -7.52 0.01 0.36
C ARG A 160 -6.72 -0.20 1.65
N ALA A 161 -7.40 -0.23 2.80
CA ALA A 161 -6.73 -0.37 4.09
C ALA A 161 -5.73 -1.53 4.13
N PHE A 162 -6.11 -2.71 3.60
CA PHE A 162 -5.23 -3.87 3.57
C PHE A 162 -4.01 -3.70 2.65
N GLN A 163 -4.14 -2.94 1.54
CA GLN A 163 -3.02 -2.67 0.62
C GLN A 163 -1.98 -1.79 1.29
N LEU A 164 -2.42 -0.71 1.93
CA LEU A 164 -1.54 0.18 2.68
C LEU A 164 -0.89 -0.55 3.86
N ALA A 165 -1.67 -1.29 4.65
CA ALA A 165 -1.14 -2.09 5.74
C ALA A 165 -0.10 -3.11 5.26
N PHE A 166 -0.36 -3.81 4.14
CA PHE A 166 0.58 -4.76 3.57
C PHE A 166 1.89 -4.10 3.10
N ILE A 167 1.82 -2.89 2.52
CA ILE A 167 3.02 -2.13 2.16
C ILE A 167 3.81 -1.76 3.40
N LEU A 168 3.13 -1.25 4.44
CA LEU A 168 3.78 -0.84 5.70
C LEU A 168 4.39 -2.04 6.46
N LEU A 169 3.74 -3.20 6.44
CA LEU A 169 4.26 -4.44 7.03
C LEU A 169 5.54 -4.94 6.35
N ASN A 170 5.76 -4.58 5.07
CA ASN A 170 6.91 -5.05 4.31
C ASN A 170 8.07 -4.04 4.22
N LEU A 171 8.01 -2.91 4.96
CA LEU A 171 9.08 -1.90 4.93
C LEU A 171 10.40 -2.46 5.45
N ASP A 172 10.37 -3.25 6.52
CA ASP A 172 11.53 -3.93 7.10
C ASP A 172 12.27 -4.80 6.09
N GLY A 173 11.52 -5.58 5.29
CA GLY A 173 12.11 -6.47 4.29
C GLY A 173 12.66 -5.77 3.05
N ILE A 174 12.34 -4.48 2.84
CA ILE A 174 12.77 -3.72 1.66
C ILE A 174 13.79 -2.64 2.01
N LEU A 175 13.62 -1.97 3.16
CA LEU A 175 14.38 -0.78 3.53
C LEU A 175 15.50 -1.06 4.53
N ASP A 176 15.54 -2.26 5.10
CA ASP A 176 16.59 -2.68 6.01
C ASP A 176 17.70 -3.41 5.24
N ASP A 177 18.82 -2.73 5.05
CA ASP A 177 20.02 -3.29 4.39
C ASP A 177 20.98 -3.99 5.38
N THR A 178 20.58 -4.17 6.64
CA THR A 178 21.47 -4.79 7.64
C THR A 178 21.65 -6.28 7.34
N PRO A 179 22.91 -6.79 7.37
CA PRO A 179 23.18 -8.21 7.12
C PRO A 179 22.48 -9.15 8.10
N ASP A 180 22.14 -8.65 9.29
CA ASP A 180 21.55 -9.43 10.38
C ASP A 180 20.03 -9.54 10.31
N ASN A 181 19.38 -8.96 9.30
CA ASN A 181 17.94 -9.15 9.07
C ASN A 181 17.63 -10.55 8.48
N LEU A 182 18.34 -11.57 8.99
CA LEU A 182 18.22 -12.98 8.55
C LEU A 182 16.79 -13.49 8.73
N ASN A 183 16.13 -13.12 9.83
CA ASN A 183 14.78 -13.57 10.12
C ASN A 183 13.78 -13.11 9.06
N ARG A 184 13.98 -11.94 8.48
CA ARG A 184 13.09 -11.40 7.44
C ARG A 184 13.30 -12.04 6.08
N ASN A 185 14.54 -12.40 5.76
CA ASN A 185 14.90 -13.05 4.50
C ASN A 185 14.33 -14.48 4.38
N GLU A 186 13.99 -15.11 5.50
CA GLU A 186 13.39 -16.45 5.55
C GLU A 186 11.84 -16.41 5.59
N LEU A 187 11.23 -15.23 5.71
CA LEU A 187 9.78 -15.08 5.78
C LEU A 187 9.16 -14.91 4.40
N VAL A 188 7.99 -15.54 4.22
CA VAL A 188 7.11 -15.35 3.05
C VAL A 188 5.82 -14.71 3.52
N ASP A 189 5.52 -13.52 3.00
CA ASP A 189 4.26 -12.85 3.28
C ASP A 189 3.16 -13.32 2.33
N LEU A 190 2.07 -13.80 2.90
CA LEU A 190 0.91 -14.25 2.17
C LEU A 190 -0.24 -13.24 2.28
N VAL A 191 -0.66 -12.67 1.13
CA VAL A 191 -1.88 -11.87 1.05
C VAL A 191 -3.06 -12.75 0.67
N TRP A 192 -3.88 -13.10 1.65
CA TRP A 192 -5.10 -13.85 1.45
C TRP A 192 -6.29 -12.89 1.32
N PHE A 193 -6.71 -12.62 0.09
CA PHE A 193 -7.84 -11.77 -0.23
C PHE A 193 -8.60 -12.32 -1.44
N PRO A 194 -9.93 -12.11 -1.56
CA PRO A 194 -10.70 -12.55 -2.72
C PRO A 194 -10.10 -12.03 -4.04
N THR A 195 -10.33 -12.78 -5.12
CA THR A 195 -9.97 -12.34 -6.48
C THR A 195 -10.70 -11.04 -6.82
N GLY A 196 -10.02 -10.13 -7.52
CA GLY A 196 -10.57 -8.78 -7.80
C GLY A 196 -10.38 -7.77 -6.65
N GLY A 197 -9.83 -8.18 -5.50
CA GLY A 197 -9.61 -7.32 -4.34
C GLY A 197 -8.51 -6.26 -4.48
N GLY A 198 -7.77 -6.21 -5.62
CA GLY A 198 -6.71 -5.22 -5.83
C GLY A 198 -5.34 -5.61 -5.26
N LYS A 199 -5.06 -6.92 -5.07
CA LYS A 199 -3.74 -7.38 -4.62
C LYS A 199 -2.59 -6.93 -5.50
N THR A 200 -2.83 -6.85 -6.81
CA THR A 200 -1.81 -6.46 -7.79
C THR A 200 -1.27 -5.06 -7.52
N GLU A 201 -2.11 -4.11 -7.13
CA GLU A 201 -1.69 -2.75 -6.81
C GLU A 201 -0.72 -2.72 -5.63
N ALA A 202 -0.97 -3.50 -4.57
CA ALA A 202 -0.06 -3.62 -3.44
C ALA A 202 1.29 -4.20 -3.86
N TYR A 203 1.30 -5.24 -4.70
CA TYR A 203 2.55 -5.82 -5.23
C TYR A 203 3.30 -4.83 -6.12
N LEU A 204 2.63 -4.07 -6.98
CA LEU A 204 3.26 -3.05 -7.81
C LEU A 204 3.86 -1.93 -6.94
N GLY A 205 3.18 -1.54 -5.86
CA GLY A 205 3.72 -0.60 -4.87
C GLY A 205 5.02 -1.12 -4.25
N LEU A 206 5.06 -2.36 -3.77
CA LEU A 206 6.27 -2.96 -3.22
C LEU A 206 7.39 -3.09 -4.25
N ILE A 207 7.08 -3.49 -5.48
CA ILE A 207 8.06 -3.57 -6.58
C ILE A 207 8.65 -2.18 -6.85
N SER A 208 7.80 -1.15 -6.93
CA SER A 208 8.24 0.23 -7.13
C SER A 208 9.15 0.70 -6.00
N LEU A 209 8.77 0.43 -4.73
CA LEU A 209 9.60 0.76 -3.57
C LEU A 209 10.96 0.05 -3.60
N THR A 210 10.96 -1.24 -3.93
CA THR A 210 12.20 -2.05 -4.06
C THR A 210 13.12 -1.49 -5.14
N ILE A 211 12.57 -1.12 -6.31
CA ILE A 211 13.35 -0.54 -7.40
C ILE A 211 13.94 0.81 -6.97
N LEU A 212 13.13 1.68 -6.37
CA LEU A 212 13.56 2.99 -5.89
C LEU A 212 14.65 2.85 -4.81
N HIS A 213 14.44 1.96 -3.84
CA HIS A 213 15.41 1.68 -2.79
C HIS A 213 16.76 1.25 -3.39
N ARG A 214 16.77 0.24 -4.24
CA ARG A 214 18.00 -0.24 -4.91
C ARG A 214 18.70 0.84 -5.71
N ARG A 215 17.94 1.63 -6.49
CA ARG A 215 18.53 2.69 -7.33
C ARG A 215 19.09 3.84 -6.51
N MET A 216 18.40 4.27 -5.47
CA MET A 216 18.87 5.36 -4.62
C MET A 216 20.02 4.95 -3.71
N GLN A 217 20.00 3.72 -3.18
CA GLN A 217 21.01 3.20 -2.27
C GLN A 217 22.30 2.80 -3.01
N HIS A 218 22.18 2.05 -4.11
CA HIS A 218 23.33 1.47 -4.79
C HIS A 218 23.72 2.20 -6.07
N LYS A 219 23.00 3.28 -6.44
CA LYS A 219 23.29 4.12 -7.62
C LYS A 219 23.54 3.26 -8.88
N GLU A 220 24.75 3.31 -9.45
CA GLU A 220 25.11 2.55 -10.65
C GLU A 220 25.01 1.02 -10.46
N ARG A 221 25.27 0.52 -9.25
CA ARG A 221 25.17 -0.91 -8.92
C ARG A 221 23.70 -1.34 -8.66
N GLY A 222 22.75 -0.41 -8.54
CA GLY A 222 21.34 -0.69 -8.32
C GLY A 222 20.60 -1.27 -9.54
N GLY A 223 21.31 -1.56 -10.65
CA GLY A 223 20.76 -2.19 -11.85
C GLY A 223 20.39 -3.66 -11.66
N GLY A 224 19.83 -4.25 -12.72
CA GLY A 224 19.45 -5.67 -12.76
C GLY A 224 18.04 -5.95 -12.25
N THR A 225 17.70 -7.24 -12.14
CA THR A 225 16.37 -7.70 -11.74
C THR A 225 16.11 -7.39 -10.27
N ALA A 226 15.08 -6.60 -10.00
CA ALA A 226 14.66 -6.23 -8.65
C ALA A 226 13.48 -7.07 -8.14
N ALA A 227 12.62 -7.57 -9.04
CA ALA A 227 11.47 -8.37 -8.70
C ALA A 227 11.14 -9.39 -9.81
N ILE A 228 10.57 -10.51 -9.43
CA ILE A 228 10.08 -11.53 -10.36
C ILE A 228 8.59 -11.72 -10.11
N MET A 229 7.77 -11.38 -11.11
CA MET A 229 6.32 -11.60 -11.09
C MET A 229 6.01 -12.94 -11.78
N ARG A 230 5.41 -13.88 -11.03
CA ARG A 230 5.04 -15.20 -11.56
C ARG A 230 3.53 -15.41 -11.53
N TYR A 231 2.94 -15.69 -12.67
CA TYR A 231 1.53 -16.01 -12.83
C TYR A 231 1.35 -17.36 -13.54
N THR A 232 0.29 -18.07 -13.20
CA THR A 232 0.02 -19.42 -13.72
C THR A 232 -0.65 -19.41 -15.11
N LEU A 233 -1.35 -18.34 -15.48
CA LEU A 233 -2.10 -18.24 -16.75
C LEU A 233 -1.51 -17.18 -17.67
N ARG A 234 -1.29 -17.54 -18.94
CA ARG A 234 -0.68 -16.66 -19.96
C ARG A 234 -1.43 -15.32 -20.14
N LEU A 235 -2.76 -15.34 -20.15
CA LEU A 235 -3.58 -14.12 -20.27
C LEU A 235 -3.40 -13.17 -19.07
N LEU A 236 -3.36 -13.72 -17.86
CA LEU A 236 -3.10 -12.95 -16.66
C LEU A 236 -1.69 -12.34 -16.69
N THR A 237 -0.69 -13.08 -17.17
CA THR A 237 0.69 -12.59 -17.30
C THR A 237 0.75 -11.37 -18.23
N LEU A 238 0.10 -11.43 -19.40
CA LEU A 238 0.06 -10.30 -20.34
C LEU A 238 -0.64 -9.08 -19.74
N GLN A 239 -1.79 -9.26 -19.10
CA GLN A 239 -2.52 -8.16 -18.44
C GLN A 239 -1.70 -7.52 -17.32
N GLN A 240 -1.01 -8.31 -16.50
CA GLN A 240 -0.18 -7.80 -15.42
C GLN A 240 1.07 -7.09 -15.95
N PHE A 241 1.68 -7.62 -17.02
CA PHE A 241 2.77 -6.94 -17.70
C PHE A 241 2.35 -5.57 -18.22
N GLN A 242 1.21 -5.48 -18.91
CA GLN A 242 0.66 -4.21 -19.39
C GLN A 242 0.36 -3.22 -18.26
N ARG A 243 -0.02 -3.69 -17.08
CA ARG A 243 -0.24 -2.83 -15.90
C ARG A 243 1.06 -2.35 -15.29
N ALA A 244 2.06 -3.20 -15.24
CA ALA A 244 3.37 -2.88 -14.67
C ALA A 244 4.21 -1.95 -15.58
N SER A 245 3.92 -1.95 -16.89
CA SER A 245 4.66 -1.15 -17.90
C SER A 245 4.06 0.24 -18.16
N LYS A 246 2.94 0.57 -17.54
CA LYS A 246 2.31 1.90 -17.58
C LYS A 246 2.87 2.83 -16.53
#